data_28d4059aefd38877343e35d0479e0ee1
#
_entry.id   28d4059aefd38877343e35d0479e0ee1
#
_cell.length_a   1.000
_cell.length_b   1.000
_cell.length_c   1.000
_cell.angle_alpha   90.00
_cell.angle_beta   90.00
_cell.angle_gamma   90.00
#
_symmetry.space_group_name_H-M   'P 1'
#
loop_
_entity.id
_entity.type
_entity.pdbx_description
1 polymer ?
#
loop_
_entity_poly.entity_id
_entity_poly.type
_entity_poly.pdbx_seq_one_letter_code
_entity_poly.pdbx_strand_id
1 'polypeptide(L)'
;MSFVSLLKDDVRLAVAQVDEFGNAVKAAQSVTLAPTTGIAAAARDEVSAAVAAVFSSHGRTFQSLCTQAVAFNEKFTGTLLSALGSYVSTETTAIEGFLANPLDTAARALAPLNPRTAASTIGLVMGGSGIPLPNFNIPNYVSIADQLYIHPNFPDTTYPNPYANGLFTPEYAIGAVPFSMNFPTATTGILAGFPALNTSMGQGLLILENAIKTNLANGVNSTVFGWSQSSSISGLVMERLDPSGQPSPNSGLQFVLVGDPSAPNGGLLQRYTGLSMPSFGIQFGGSTPSNSYPTSIYTLEYDGYADFPKYPINFLADLNAVIGFEAVHQLYLTPQIITPAVLSHAILLPGSENLGTQNLTNYYMIPTSALPYPHNYLPLLQPLLDVPLVGKPLADLLQPDLSVLVNLGYGPNNVGYSTPANIPTPIGLFPDIAPATLMHQLAGGAAQGWNAFVGDIQHEVAPMPITGSAIAQLPLPNFAHGWDAASLPSFDPLPTVTRIANTLSTASTSLLYPVLPIAALASDLLTAVPAYNLGLFMANISNPLYALALPVAADVGIATVAGYVATAILLQNWLGAVTSVLSLVA
;
A
#
# COMPACT_ATOMS: atom_id res chain seq x y z
N MET A 1 36.50 21.71 1.29
CA MET A 1 36.12 20.40 1.89
C MET A 1 35.12 19.76 0.93
N SER A 2 35.35 18.53 0.50
CA SER A 2 34.45 17.89 -0.46
C SER A 2 33.13 17.52 0.22
N PHE A 3 32.05 17.57 -0.52
CA PHE A 3 30.71 17.14 -0.11
C PHE A 3 30.69 15.71 0.48
N VAL A 4 31.57 14.84 -0.01
CA VAL A 4 31.78 13.47 0.45
C VAL A 4 32.33 13.37 1.87
N SER A 5 33.18 14.30 2.30
CA SER A 5 33.68 14.34 3.69
C SER A 5 32.57 14.62 4.71
N LEU A 6 31.64 15.49 4.36
CA LEU A 6 30.47 15.81 5.20
C LEU A 6 29.56 14.59 5.34
N LEU A 7 29.25 13.90 4.26
CA LEU A 7 28.38 12.71 4.27
C LEU A 7 28.97 11.56 5.11
N LYS A 8 30.30 11.39 5.06
CA LYS A 8 31.01 10.35 5.84
C LYS A 8 30.89 10.57 7.34
N ASP A 9 31.00 11.79 7.79
CA ASP A 9 30.92 12.12 9.21
C ASP A 9 29.47 12.07 9.71
N ASP A 10 28.51 12.47 8.90
CA ASP A 10 27.08 12.35 9.20
C ASP A 10 26.63 10.89 9.33
N VAL A 11 27.09 9.99 8.43
CA VAL A 11 26.82 8.55 8.55
C VAL A 11 27.46 7.96 9.80
N ARG A 12 28.69 8.35 10.14
CA ARG A 12 29.34 7.90 11.38
C ARG A 12 28.61 8.37 12.63
N LEU A 13 28.12 9.61 12.62
CA LEU A 13 27.31 10.14 13.72
C LEU A 13 26.01 9.38 13.87
N ALA A 14 25.31 9.10 12.78
CA ALA A 14 24.10 8.30 12.77
C ALA A 14 24.35 6.87 13.29
N VAL A 15 25.44 6.23 12.88
CA VAL A 15 25.83 4.91 13.39
C VAL A 15 26.08 4.96 14.91
N ALA A 16 26.79 5.98 15.40
CA ALA A 16 27.04 6.13 16.84
C ALA A 16 25.75 6.29 17.65
N GLN A 17 24.77 7.04 17.13
CA GLN A 17 23.45 7.18 17.78
C GLN A 17 22.67 5.86 17.80
N VAL A 18 22.72 5.07 16.73
CA VAL A 18 22.08 3.76 16.66
C VAL A 18 22.77 2.77 17.62
N ASP A 19 24.09 2.80 17.72
CA ASP A 19 24.85 1.99 18.70
C ASP A 19 24.52 2.38 20.15
N GLU A 20 24.36 3.67 20.43
CA GLU A 20 23.94 4.16 21.75
C GLU A 20 22.55 3.61 22.13
N PHE A 21 21.61 3.59 21.18
CA PHE A 21 20.31 2.97 21.38
C PHE A 21 20.44 1.46 21.68
N GLY A 22 21.24 0.72 20.92
CA GLY A 22 21.52 -0.69 21.19
C GLY A 22 22.10 -0.93 22.59
N ASN A 23 22.99 -0.07 23.04
CA ASN A 23 23.57 -0.14 24.38
C ASN A 23 22.54 0.18 25.48
N ALA A 24 21.64 1.14 25.25
CA ALA A 24 20.54 1.44 26.16
C ALA A 24 19.58 0.24 26.30
N VAL A 25 19.27 -0.47 25.21
CA VAL A 25 18.46 -1.71 25.23
C VAL A 25 19.18 -2.81 26.02
N LYS A 26 20.49 -3.01 25.83
CA LYS A 26 21.30 -3.98 26.60
C LYS A 26 21.28 -3.66 28.10
N ALA A 27 21.44 -2.39 28.46
CA ALA A 27 21.42 -1.94 29.84
C ALA A 27 20.05 -2.18 30.49
N ALA A 28 18.96 -1.80 29.83
CA ALA A 28 17.60 -2.06 30.27
C ALA A 28 17.31 -3.57 30.41
N GLN A 29 17.75 -4.39 29.44
CA GLN A 29 17.64 -5.84 29.47
C GLN A 29 18.35 -6.43 30.73
N SER A 30 19.56 -6.00 31.00
CA SER A 30 20.35 -6.53 32.14
C SER A 30 19.69 -6.23 33.48
N VAL A 31 19.12 -5.04 33.66
CA VAL A 31 18.42 -4.63 34.91
C VAL A 31 17.10 -5.36 35.07
N THR A 32 16.39 -5.63 33.98
CA THR A 32 15.05 -6.26 34.00
C THR A 32 15.10 -7.78 33.98
N LEU A 33 16.25 -8.40 33.70
CA LEU A 33 16.37 -9.86 33.52
C LEU A 33 15.88 -10.63 34.77
N ALA A 34 16.48 -10.41 35.91
CA ALA A 34 16.15 -11.16 37.13
C ALA A 34 14.73 -10.87 37.64
N PRO A 35 14.26 -9.59 37.71
CA PRO A 35 12.89 -9.31 38.19
C PRO A 35 11.80 -9.80 37.28
N THR A 36 12.05 -10.00 35.98
CA THR A 36 11.01 -10.45 35.04
C THR A 36 11.01 -11.94 34.75
N THR A 37 12.15 -12.63 34.92
CA THR A 37 12.26 -14.06 34.61
C THR A 37 12.23 -14.98 35.84
N GLY A 38 12.43 -14.45 37.03
CA GLY A 38 12.47 -15.17 38.29
C GLY A 38 11.36 -14.73 39.25
N ILE A 39 10.15 -14.60 38.80
CA ILE A 39 9.01 -14.16 39.62
C ILE A 39 8.63 -15.25 40.61
N ALA A 40 8.68 -14.91 41.92
CA ALA A 40 8.30 -15.83 42.99
C ALA A 40 6.76 -15.94 43.08
N ALA A 41 6.27 -17.14 43.40
CA ALA A 41 4.87 -17.35 43.70
C ALA A 41 4.42 -16.57 44.94
N ALA A 42 3.27 -15.91 44.87
CA ALA A 42 2.76 -15.08 45.98
C ALA A 42 2.33 -15.93 47.20
N ALA A 43 1.99 -17.19 47.00
CA ALA A 43 1.64 -18.15 48.05
C ALA A 43 2.10 -19.57 47.69
N ARG A 44 1.97 -20.52 48.65
CA ARG A 44 2.35 -21.93 48.43
C ARG A 44 1.24 -22.78 47.81
N ASP A 45 0.46 -22.20 46.90
CA ASP A 45 -0.64 -22.89 46.22
C ASP A 45 -0.34 -22.99 44.71
N GLU A 46 -1.02 -23.91 44.04
CA GLU A 46 -0.84 -24.22 42.65
C GLU A 46 -1.20 -23.04 41.73
N VAL A 47 -2.17 -22.21 42.10
CA VAL A 47 -2.59 -21.07 41.30
C VAL A 47 -1.52 -19.98 41.33
N SER A 48 -0.99 -19.64 42.51
CA SER A 48 0.11 -18.68 42.68
C SER A 48 1.36 -19.12 41.94
N ALA A 49 1.67 -20.44 41.95
CA ALA A 49 2.79 -20.99 41.20
C ALA A 49 2.57 -20.91 39.69
N ALA A 50 1.37 -21.21 39.20
CA ALA A 50 1.02 -21.09 37.78
C ALA A 50 1.11 -19.65 37.28
N VAL A 51 0.58 -18.68 38.05
CA VAL A 51 0.64 -17.26 37.70
C VAL A 51 2.10 -16.77 37.62
N ALA A 52 2.93 -17.13 38.62
CA ALA A 52 4.34 -16.77 38.61
C ALA A 52 5.10 -17.39 37.41
N ALA A 53 4.75 -18.63 37.02
CA ALA A 53 5.31 -19.29 35.85
C ALA A 53 4.93 -18.57 34.53
N VAL A 54 3.68 -18.13 34.39
CA VAL A 54 3.21 -17.36 33.22
C VAL A 54 3.99 -16.05 33.09
N PHE A 55 4.07 -15.27 34.14
CA PHE A 55 4.80 -13.98 34.11
C PHE A 55 6.29 -14.20 33.88
N SER A 56 6.90 -15.21 34.49
CA SER A 56 8.31 -15.53 34.24
C SER A 56 8.56 -16.01 32.79
N SER A 57 7.60 -16.72 32.18
CA SER A 57 7.66 -17.11 30.78
C SER A 57 7.57 -15.89 29.86
N HIS A 58 6.65 -14.98 30.14
CA HIS A 58 6.54 -13.71 29.41
C HIS A 58 7.80 -12.86 29.52
N GLY A 59 8.37 -12.78 30.71
CA GLY A 59 9.67 -12.14 30.94
C GLY A 59 10.79 -12.75 30.09
N ARG A 60 10.86 -14.09 29.97
CA ARG A 60 11.84 -14.77 29.09
C ARG A 60 11.63 -14.43 27.61
N THR A 61 10.39 -14.38 27.15
CA THR A 61 10.08 -13.97 25.79
C THR A 61 10.51 -12.54 25.52
N PHE A 62 10.21 -11.62 26.41
CA PHE A 62 10.68 -10.24 26.34
C PHE A 62 12.21 -10.15 26.27
N GLN A 63 12.92 -10.88 27.12
CA GLN A 63 14.38 -10.93 27.11
C GLN A 63 14.94 -11.48 25.78
N SER A 64 14.31 -12.50 25.22
CA SER A 64 14.66 -13.03 23.89
C SER A 64 14.50 -11.98 22.79
N LEU A 65 13.39 -11.22 22.80
CA LEU A 65 13.14 -10.14 21.84
C LEU A 65 14.19 -9.02 21.97
N CYS A 66 14.53 -8.61 23.19
CA CYS A 66 15.60 -7.64 23.43
C CYS A 66 16.95 -8.14 22.88
N THR A 67 17.27 -9.42 23.06
CA THR A 67 18.49 -10.02 22.52
C THR A 67 18.51 -9.98 21.00
N GLN A 68 17.39 -10.30 20.35
CA GLN A 68 17.27 -10.23 18.89
C GLN A 68 17.38 -8.80 18.37
N ALA A 69 16.76 -7.83 19.06
CA ALA A 69 16.84 -6.42 18.70
C ALA A 69 18.28 -5.90 18.79
N VAL A 70 19.01 -6.28 19.83
CA VAL A 70 20.44 -5.94 19.99
C VAL A 70 21.27 -6.55 18.87
N ALA A 71 21.10 -7.84 18.58
CA ALA A 71 21.82 -8.52 17.50
C ALA A 71 21.53 -7.92 16.13
N PHE A 72 20.27 -7.53 15.88
CA PHE A 72 19.89 -6.81 14.67
C PHE A 72 20.60 -5.45 14.59
N ASN A 73 20.59 -4.69 15.68
CA ASN A 73 21.24 -3.39 15.75
C ASN A 73 22.75 -3.49 15.44
N GLU A 74 23.46 -4.45 16.04
CA GLU A 74 24.88 -4.69 15.80
C GLU A 74 25.16 -5.08 14.33
N LYS A 75 24.30 -5.93 13.74
CA LYS A 75 24.42 -6.30 12.34
C LYS A 75 24.15 -5.13 11.41
N PHE A 76 23.15 -4.33 11.73
CA PHE A 76 22.77 -3.15 10.95
C PHE A 76 23.90 -2.10 10.93
N THR A 77 24.41 -1.73 12.09
CA THR A 77 25.52 -0.76 12.21
C THR A 77 26.79 -1.26 11.54
N GLY A 78 27.11 -2.56 11.69
CA GLY A 78 28.23 -3.20 11.00
C GLY A 78 28.07 -3.18 9.46
N THR A 79 26.88 -3.42 8.96
CA THR A 79 26.58 -3.35 7.52
C THR A 79 26.71 -1.92 7.00
N LEU A 80 26.22 -0.94 7.76
CA LEU A 80 26.29 0.48 7.39
C LEU A 80 27.73 0.98 7.33
N LEU A 81 28.56 0.58 8.30
CA LEU A 81 30.00 0.90 8.31
C LEU A 81 30.75 0.23 7.16
N SER A 82 30.40 -1.02 6.84
CA SER A 82 30.98 -1.75 5.69
C SER A 82 30.60 -1.08 4.36
N ALA A 83 29.36 -0.68 4.19
CA ALA A 83 28.89 0.05 3.02
C ALA A 83 29.61 1.41 2.88
N LEU A 84 29.76 2.15 3.99
CA LEU A 84 30.53 3.40 4.01
C LEU A 84 32.00 3.15 3.64
N GLY A 85 32.61 2.08 4.15
CA GLY A 85 33.97 1.68 3.82
C GLY A 85 34.14 1.38 2.32
N SER A 86 33.22 0.64 1.74
CA SER A 86 33.20 0.34 0.31
C SER A 86 33.01 1.59 -0.54
N TYR A 87 32.13 2.48 -0.13
CA TYR A 87 31.92 3.77 -0.81
C TYR A 87 33.19 4.62 -0.81
N VAL A 88 33.81 4.80 0.36
CA VAL A 88 35.07 5.56 0.50
C VAL A 88 36.20 4.94 -0.32
N SER A 89 36.31 3.61 -0.35
CA SER A 89 37.29 2.89 -1.14
C SER A 89 37.10 3.14 -2.64
N THR A 90 35.85 3.08 -3.12
CA THR A 90 35.52 3.35 -4.52
C THR A 90 35.87 4.78 -4.94
N GLU A 91 35.57 5.77 -4.10
CA GLU A 91 35.93 7.17 -4.34
C GLU A 91 37.45 7.39 -4.34
N THR A 92 38.17 6.77 -3.41
CA THR A 92 39.63 6.85 -3.37
C THR A 92 40.25 6.26 -4.63
N THR A 93 39.76 5.10 -5.08
CA THR A 93 40.22 4.46 -6.32
C THR A 93 39.91 5.31 -7.56
N ALA A 94 38.73 5.96 -7.59
CA ALA A 94 38.35 6.87 -8.67
C ALA A 94 39.27 8.11 -8.71
N ILE A 95 39.60 8.68 -7.55
CA ILE A 95 40.52 9.81 -7.43
C ILE A 95 41.95 9.40 -7.83
N GLU A 96 42.44 8.26 -7.38
CA GLU A 96 43.74 7.72 -7.76
C GLU A 96 43.83 7.43 -9.25
N GLY A 97 42.76 6.85 -9.83
CA GLY A 97 42.65 6.65 -11.29
C GLY A 97 42.68 7.96 -12.08
N PHE A 98 42.01 9.00 -11.58
CA PHE A 98 42.03 10.34 -12.14
C PHE A 98 43.41 10.99 -12.05
N LEU A 99 44.10 10.86 -10.95
CA LEU A 99 45.43 11.42 -10.69
C LEU A 99 46.55 10.64 -11.45
N ALA A 100 46.35 9.33 -11.64
CA ALA A 100 47.31 8.49 -12.36
C ALA A 100 47.29 8.69 -13.89
N ASN A 101 46.13 9.04 -14.47
CA ASN A 101 45.95 9.23 -15.91
C ASN A 101 45.05 10.44 -16.24
N PRO A 102 45.46 11.67 -15.91
CA PRO A 102 44.63 12.85 -16.14
C PRO A 102 44.39 13.14 -17.62
N LEU A 103 45.32 12.80 -18.51
CA LEU A 103 45.21 12.99 -19.98
C LEU A 103 44.24 11.96 -20.60
N ASP A 104 44.22 10.74 -20.11
CA ASP A 104 43.32 9.68 -20.62
C ASP A 104 41.88 9.93 -20.21
N THR A 105 41.68 10.44 -19.00
CA THR A 105 40.37 10.86 -18.50
C THR A 105 39.85 12.09 -19.26
N ALA A 106 40.69 13.07 -19.52
CA ALA A 106 40.35 14.23 -20.33
C ALA A 106 40.12 13.84 -21.82
N ALA A 107 40.90 12.90 -22.37
CA ALA A 107 40.70 12.38 -23.71
C ALA A 107 39.40 11.58 -23.87
N ARG A 108 38.98 10.83 -22.85
CA ARG A 108 37.66 10.16 -22.83
C ARG A 108 36.50 11.14 -22.69
N ALA A 109 36.69 12.23 -21.94
CA ALA A 109 35.70 13.31 -21.84
C ALA A 109 35.61 14.16 -23.11
N LEU A 110 36.69 14.20 -23.93
CA LEU A 110 36.79 14.94 -25.20
C LEU A 110 36.70 14.02 -26.42
N ALA A 111 36.56 12.70 -26.24
CA ALA A 111 36.34 11.81 -27.37
C ALA A 111 35.08 12.28 -28.12
N PRO A 112 35.15 12.45 -29.47
CA PRO A 112 33.99 12.77 -30.25
C PRO A 112 32.95 11.71 -29.92
N LEU A 113 31.75 12.15 -29.54
CA LEU A 113 30.58 11.29 -29.33
C LEU A 113 30.43 10.46 -30.61
N ASN A 114 30.99 9.25 -30.60
CA ASN A 114 30.65 8.26 -31.62
C ASN A 114 29.12 8.23 -31.72
N PRO A 115 28.54 8.06 -32.91
CA PRO A 115 27.10 7.92 -33.02
C PRO A 115 26.67 6.87 -31.96
N ARG A 116 25.92 7.31 -30.96
CA ARG A 116 25.47 6.48 -29.85
C ARG A 116 24.90 5.20 -30.45
N THR A 117 25.55 4.08 -30.23
CA THR A 117 24.83 2.82 -30.14
C THR A 117 23.72 3.11 -29.19
N ALA A 118 22.47 2.88 -29.61
CA ALA A 118 21.29 3.22 -28.80
C ALA A 118 21.56 2.86 -27.34
N ALA A 119 21.47 3.85 -26.44
CA ALA A 119 21.82 3.65 -25.05
C ALA A 119 20.91 2.53 -24.53
N SER A 120 21.48 1.50 -23.89
CA SER A 120 20.67 0.44 -23.32
C SER A 120 19.75 1.03 -22.25
N THR A 121 18.50 0.61 -22.23
CA THR A 121 17.51 1.04 -21.23
C THR A 121 17.30 -0.10 -20.24
N ILE A 122 17.46 0.17 -18.95
CA ILE A 122 17.31 -0.81 -17.87
C ILE A 122 16.04 -0.52 -17.06
N GLY A 123 15.26 -1.58 -16.80
CA GLY A 123 14.09 -1.52 -15.92
C GLY A 123 14.48 -1.47 -14.44
N LEU A 124 13.99 -0.46 -13.73
CA LEU A 124 14.04 -0.32 -12.27
C LEU A 124 12.62 -0.56 -11.73
N VAL A 125 12.35 -1.78 -11.26
CA VAL A 125 11.01 -2.22 -10.87
C VAL A 125 10.92 -2.26 -9.35
N MET A 126 10.00 -1.49 -8.77
CA MET A 126 9.76 -1.41 -7.33
C MET A 126 8.42 -2.06 -6.97
N GLY A 127 8.27 -2.48 -5.72
CA GLY A 127 7.03 -3.03 -5.19
C GLY A 127 6.11 -1.97 -4.58
N GLY A 128 4.91 -2.39 -4.22
CA GLY A 128 4.00 -1.61 -3.38
C GLY A 128 4.29 -1.78 -1.88
N SER A 129 3.48 -1.14 -1.03
CA SER A 129 3.56 -1.30 0.44
C SER A 129 3.62 -2.77 0.85
N GLY A 130 4.58 -3.12 1.70
CA GLY A 130 4.79 -4.50 2.13
C GLY A 130 5.52 -5.41 1.13
N ILE A 131 5.97 -4.89 -0.01
CA ILE A 131 6.67 -5.64 -1.06
C ILE A 131 8.04 -5.01 -1.35
N PRO A 132 8.96 -4.99 -0.37
CA PRO A 132 10.27 -4.35 -0.54
C PRO A 132 11.19 -5.07 -1.52
N LEU A 133 10.95 -6.36 -1.77
CA LEU A 133 11.69 -7.18 -2.72
C LEU A 133 10.71 -7.84 -3.69
N PRO A 134 10.40 -7.19 -4.83
CA PRO A 134 9.30 -7.58 -5.71
C PRO A 134 9.22 -9.09 -6.02
N ASN A 135 10.23 -9.67 -6.66
CA ASN A 135 10.21 -11.09 -7.03
C ASN A 135 10.30 -12.08 -5.85
N PHE A 136 10.78 -11.64 -4.69
CA PHE A 136 10.81 -12.45 -3.49
C PHE A 136 9.43 -12.53 -2.82
N ASN A 137 8.74 -11.40 -2.79
CA ASN A 137 7.42 -11.31 -2.17
C ASN A 137 6.31 -11.87 -3.08
N ILE A 138 6.38 -11.56 -4.38
CA ILE A 138 5.42 -12.05 -5.38
C ILE A 138 6.21 -12.72 -6.53
N PRO A 139 6.05 -14.03 -6.73
CA PRO A 139 6.72 -14.74 -7.81
C PRO A 139 6.41 -14.12 -9.18
N ASN A 140 7.45 -13.91 -9.99
CA ASN A 140 7.37 -13.33 -11.33
C ASN A 140 6.87 -11.86 -11.39
N TYR A 141 6.89 -11.14 -10.28
CA TYR A 141 6.43 -9.74 -10.22
C TYR A 141 6.99 -8.88 -11.35
N VAL A 142 8.33 -8.90 -11.54
CA VAL A 142 8.98 -8.09 -12.58
C VAL A 142 8.54 -8.50 -13.97
N SER A 143 8.40 -9.80 -14.23
CA SER A 143 7.93 -10.30 -15.52
C SER A 143 6.47 -9.92 -15.79
N ILE A 144 5.62 -9.93 -14.76
CA ILE A 144 4.23 -9.49 -14.89
C ILE A 144 4.16 -7.98 -15.16
N ALA A 145 4.91 -7.18 -14.41
CA ALA A 145 4.99 -5.73 -14.61
C ALA A 145 5.51 -5.38 -16.02
N ASP A 146 6.52 -6.12 -16.48
CA ASP A 146 7.06 -5.95 -17.83
C ASP A 146 6.03 -6.27 -18.91
N GLN A 147 5.44 -7.45 -18.86
CA GLN A 147 4.50 -7.90 -19.90
C GLN A 147 3.23 -7.05 -19.98
N LEU A 148 2.70 -6.65 -18.83
CA LEU A 148 1.44 -5.92 -18.77
C LEU A 148 1.62 -4.41 -19.02
N TYR A 149 2.69 -3.81 -18.51
CA TYR A 149 2.76 -2.35 -18.42
C TYR A 149 4.04 -1.77 -19.02
N ILE A 150 5.23 -2.35 -18.78
CA ILE A 150 6.48 -1.73 -19.20
C ILE A 150 6.70 -1.92 -20.70
N HIS A 151 6.74 -3.16 -21.16
CA HIS A 151 7.01 -3.47 -22.57
C HIS A 151 6.01 -2.85 -23.55
N PRO A 152 4.69 -2.79 -23.27
CA PRO A 152 3.74 -2.11 -24.15
C PRO A 152 3.97 -0.61 -24.31
N ASN A 153 4.54 0.06 -23.29
CA ASN A 153 4.81 1.49 -23.32
C ASN A 153 6.27 1.80 -23.76
N PHE A 154 7.22 0.98 -23.31
CA PHE A 154 8.66 1.19 -23.51
C PHE A 154 9.35 -0.13 -23.88
N PRO A 155 9.19 -0.60 -25.13
CA PRO A 155 9.64 -1.92 -25.58
C PRO A 155 11.15 -2.14 -25.56
N ASP A 156 11.95 -1.07 -25.55
CA ASP A 156 13.41 -1.14 -25.52
C ASP A 156 13.98 -1.38 -24.11
N THR A 157 13.11 -1.54 -23.10
CA THR A 157 13.51 -1.82 -21.71
C THR A 157 14.04 -3.24 -21.59
N THR A 158 15.19 -3.37 -20.95
CA THR A 158 15.87 -4.66 -20.73
C THR A 158 16.14 -4.89 -19.24
N TYR A 159 16.42 -6.13 -18.90
CA TYR A 159 16.71 -6.55 -17.53
C TYR A 159 18.01 -7.36 -17.54
N PRO A 160 19.15 -6.81 -17.06
CA PRO A 160 20.46 -7.46 -17.16
C PRO A 160 20.58 -8.76 -16.38
N ASN A 161 19.70 -8.95 -15.38
CA ASN A 161 19.60 -10.21 -14.64
C ASN A 161 18.12 -10.55 -14.38
N PRO A 162 17.54 -11.51 -15.09
CA PRO A 162 16.13 -11.88 -14.94
C PRO A 162 15.75 -12.43 -13.56
N TYR A 163 16.70 -12.68 -12.67
CA TYR A 163 16.46 -13.19 -11.32
C TYR A 163 16.76 -12.18 -10.20
N ALA A 164 17.51 -11.09 -10.43
CA ALA A 164 17.88 -10.08 -9.44
C ALA A 164 17.01 -8.82 -9.54
N ASN A 165 15.76 -8.87 -9.55
CA ASN A 165 14.88 -8.19 -10.47
C ASN A 165 13.81 -7.43 -9.74
N GLY A 166 14.21 -6.53 -8.96
CA GLY A 166 13.48 -5.47 -8.35
C GLY A 166 14.47 -4.56 -7.68
N LEU A 167 14.24 -3.29 -7.78
CA LEU A 167 14.96 -2.34 -6.95
C LEU A 167 14.39 -2.51 -5.53
N PHE A 168 15.25 -2.88 -4.58
CA PHE A 168 14.86 -2.85 -3.17
C PHE A 168 14.54 -1.42 -2.78
N THR A 169 13.33 -1.22 -2.30
CA THR A 169 12.92 0.01 -1.61
C THR A 169 12.17 -0.40 -0.34
N PRO A 170 12.31 0.31 0.78
CA PRO A 170 11.65 -0.07 2.03
C PRO A 170 10.16 0.28 1.97
N GLU A 171 9.40 -0.50 1.21
CA GLU A 171 7.97 -0.31 0.98
C GLU A 171 7.14 -0.70 2.21
N TYR A 172 7.41 -0.04 3.32
CA TYR A 172 6.67 -0.22 4.55
C TYR A 172 5.74 0.96 4.79
N ALA A 173 4.52 0.67 5.19
CA ALA A 173 3.57 1.67 5.65
C ALA A 173 3.03 1.29 7.01
N ILE A 174 2.94 2.26 7.94
CA ILE A 174 2.14 2.09 9.14
C ILE A 174 0.69 2.04 8.71
N GLY A 175 -0.04 1.03 9.17
CA GLY A 175 -1.45 0.86 8.89
C GLY A 175 -1.77 0.41 7.47
N ALA A 176 -0.80 0.17 6.61
CA ALA A 176 -1.00 -0.78 5.54
C ALA A 176 -1.24 -2.12 6.22
N VAL A 177 -2.46 -2.35 6.56
CA VAL A 177 -2.96 -3.66 6.96
C VAL A 177 -2.66 -4.52 5.75
N PRO A 178 -1.77 -5.52 5.83
CA PRO A 178 -1.72 -6.54 4.81
C PRO A 178 -3.02 -7.32 4.93
N PHE A 179 -4.07 -6.80 4.31
CA PHE A 179 -5.23 -7.60 4.00
C PHE A 179 -4.78 -8.56 2.92
N SER A 180 -4.85 -9.79 3.26
CA SER A 180 -4.45 -10.92 2.45
C SER A 180 -2.99 -10.89 2.00
N MET A 181 -2.34 -11.77 2.43
CA MET A 181 -1.43 -12.72 1.79
C MET A 181 -0.81 -13.47 2.93
N ASN A 182 -0.93 -14.76 2.92
CA ASN A 182 -0.28 -15.74 3.76
C ASN A 182 1.15 -15.33 4.12
N PHE A 183 1.31 -14.31 4.97
CA PHE A 183 2.54 -14.10 5.69
C PHE A 183 2.51 -15.09 6.85
N PRO A 184 3.35 -16.12 6.81
CA PRO A 184 3.51 -16.97 7.95
C PRO A 184 4.01 -16.11 9.10
N THR A 185 3.19 -15.99 10.13
CA THR A 185 3.51 -15.31 11.39
C THR A 185 3.69 -13.79 11.30
N ALA A 186 2.58 -13.06 11.18
CA ALA A 186 2.52 -11.66 11.59
C ALA A 186 2.63 -11.55 13.13
N THR A 187 3.77 -11.92 13.69
CA THR A 187 4.15 -11.62 15.07
C THR A 187 4.91 -10.31 15.17
N THR A 188 5.02 -9.57 14.08
CA THR A 188 5.72 -8.30 14.03
C THR A 188 4.75 -7.20 13.64
N GLY A 189 3.97 -6.79 14.59
CA GLY A 189 3.11 -5.65 14.43
C GLY A 189 3.85 -4.31 14.40
N ILE A 190 3.08 -3.23 14.26
CA ILE A 190 3.49 -1.82 14.17
C ILE A 190 4.61 -1.40 15.15
N LEU A 191 4.77 -2.08 16.27
CA LEU A 191 5.84 -1.83 17.24
C LEU A 191 7.17 -2.54 16.89
N ALA A 192 7.25 -3.32 15.85
CA ALA A 192 8.43 -4.11 15.50
C ALA A 192 9.38 -3.41 14.50
N GLY A 193 9.49 -2.09 14.55
CA GLY A 193 10.56 -1.38 13.86
C GLY A 193 10.33 -1.11 12.37
N PHE A 194 9.10 -1.13 11.89
CA PHE A 194 8.80 -0.64 10.54
C PHE A 194 8.83 0.90 10.54
N PRO A 195 9.50 1.53 9.57
CA PRO A 195 9.49 2.99 9.46
C PRO A 195 8.09 3.50 9.17
N ALA A 196 7.78 4.69 9.66
CA ALA A 196 6.59 5.42 9.27
C ALA A 196 6.55 5.59 7.74
N LEU A 197 5.36 5.75 7.15
CA LEU A 197 5.19 5.83 5.70
C LEU A 197 6.10 6.90 5.07
N ASN A 198 6.13 8.10 5.60
CA ASN A 198 6.99 9.18 5.11
C ASN A 198 8.49 8.87 5.25
N THR A 199 8.91 8.13 6.28
CA THR A 199 10.30 7.67 6.43
C THR A 199 10.63 6.63 5.37
N SER A 200 9.74 5.65 5.15
CA SER A 200 9.87 4.65 4.11
C SER A 200 9.94 5.30 2.71
N MET A 201 9.04 6.24 2.42
CA MET A 201 9.03 6.98 1.17
C MET A 201 10.32 7.80 1.00
N GLY A 202 10.81 8.48 2.04
CA GLY A 202 12.06 9.23 2.00
C GLY A 202 13.28 8.35 1.73
N GLN A 203 13.35 7.16 2.31
CA GLN A 203 14.40 6.18 2.03
C GLN A 203 14.29 5.64 0.61
N GLY A 204 13.10 5.26 0.16
CA GLY A 204 12.84 4.79 -1.19
C GLY A 204 13.21 5.83 -2.25
N LEU A 205 12.90 7.10 -2.01
CA LEU A 205 13.32 8.22 -2.85
C LEU A 205 14.83 8.27 -3.04
N LEU A 206 15.61 8.20 -1.97
CA LEU A 206 17.08 8.25 -2.05
C LEU A 206 17.64 7.05 -2.80
N ILE A 207 17.09 5.86 -2.60
CA ILE A 207 17.52 4.64 -3.28
C ILE A 207 17.24 4.74 -4.77
N LEU A 208 16.03 5.12 -5.16
CA LEU A 208 15.64 5.26 -6.56
C LEU A 208 16.45 6.37 -7.25
N GLU A 209 16.58 7.53 -6.62
CA GLU A 209 17.38 8.64 -7.15
C GLU A 209 18.84 8.23 -7.43
N ASN A 210 19.46 7.51 -6.49
CA ASN A 210 20.83 7.03 -6.66
C ASN A 210 20.95 5.98 -7.78
N ALA A 211 20.00 5.06 -7.90
CA ALA A 211 19.97 4.08 -8.97
C ALA A 211 19.87 4.76 -10.35
N ILE A 212 18.96 5.73 -10.50
CA ILE A 212 18.80 6.53 -11.74
C ILE A 212 20.09 7.29 -12.07
N LYS A 213 20.63 8.04 -11.11
CA LYS A 213 21.87 8.83 -11.32
C LYS A 213 23.04 7.94 -11.71
N THR A 214 23.16 6.76 -11.10
CA THR A 214 24.21 5.79 -11.43
C THR A 214 24.07 5.28 -12.87
N ASN A 215 22.86 4.91 -13.28
CA ASN A 215 22.61 4.48 -14.65
C ASN A 215 22.93 5.58 -15.66
N LEU A 216 22.41 6.78 -15.46
CA LEU A 216 22.64 7.92 -16.36
C LEU A 216 24.12 8.30 -16.45
N ALA A 217 24.86 8.27 -15.35
CA ALA A 217 26.30 8.52 -15.33
C ALA A 217 27.08 7.48 -16.14
N ASN A 218 26.58 6.25 -16.22
CA ASN A 218 27.14 5.18 -17.04
C ASN A 218 26.62 5.18 -18.51
N GLY A 219 25.85 6.18 -18.92
CA GLY A 219 25.25 6.27 -20.24
C GLY A 219 24.12 5.27 -20.48
N VAL A 220 23.50 4.75 -19.42
CA VAL A 220 22.39 3.80 -19.45
C VAL A 220 21.10 4.54 -19.12
N ASN A 221 20.08 4.36 -19.94
CA ASN A 221 18.75 4.90 -19.70
C ASN A 221 18.02 4.06 -18.63
N SER A 222 16.96 4.61 -18.05
CA SER A 222 16.17 3.92 -17.04
C SER A 222 14.67 4.00 -17.32
N THR A 223 13.99 2.85 -17.26
CA THR A 223 12.53 2.77 -17.15
C THR A 223 12.19 2.43 -15.70
N VAL A 224 11.47 3.30 -15.02
CA VAL A 224 11.04 3.10 -13.65
C VAL A 224 9.61 2.57 -13.63
N PHE A 225 9.39 1.48 -12.90
CA PHE A 225 8.05 0.98 -12.60
C PHE A 225 7.75 1.15 -11.12
N GLY A 226 6.61 1.77 -10.83
CA GLY A 226 6.08 1.91 -9.47
C GLY A 226 4.66 1.39 -9.36
N TRP A 227 4.33 0.79 -8.22
CA TRP A 227 2.97 0.42 -7.81
C TRP A 227 2.67 0.97 -6.42
N SER A 228 1.52 1.66 -6.27
CA SER A 228 1.08 2.15 -4.97
C SER A 228 2.09 3.12 -4.35
N GLN A 229 2.67 2.81 -3.19
CA GLN A 229 3.67 3.64 -2.51
C GLN A 229 4.85 3.99 -3.42
N SER A 230 5.36 3.05 -4.22
CA SER A 230 6.50 3.34 -5.10
C SER A 230 6.12 4.19 -6.32
N SER A 231 4.86 4.26 -6.70
CA SER A 231 4.38 5.27 -7.65
C SER A 231 4.53 6.68 -7.07
N SER A 232 4.11 6.90 -5.83
CA SER A 232 4.31 8.17 -5.12
C SER A 232 5.79 8.51 -4.91
N ILE A 233 6.64 7.50 -4.59
CA ILE A 233 8.11 7.67 -4.53
C ILE A 233 8.65 8.14 -5.89
N SER A 234 8.18 7.57 -6.98
CA SER A 234 8.57 7.97 -8.33
C SER A 234 8.20 9.42 -8.63
N GLY A 235 7.00 9.86 -8.24
CA GLY A 235 6.57 11.26 -8.34
C GLY A 235 7.50 12.21 -7.58
N LEU A 236 7.87 11.87 -6.36
CA LEU A 236 8.83 12.65 -5.56
C LEU A 236 10.22 12.70 -6.20
N VAL A 237 10.68 11.60 -6.81
CA VAL A 237 11.96 11.57 -7.54
C VAL A 237 11.89 12.42 -8.81
N MET A 238 10.79 12.38 -9.55
CA MET A 238 10.58 13.26 -10.71
C MET A 238 10.72 14.74 -10.32
N GLU A 239 10.02 15.17 -9.25
CA GLU A 239 10.07 16.54 -8.74
C GLU A 239 11.50 16.91 -8.29
N ARG A 240 12.20 16.01 -7.62
CA ARG A 240 13.55 16.27 -7.12
C ARG A 240 14.61 16.32 -8.24
N LEU A 241 14.46 15.52 -9.29
CA LEU A 241 15.36 15.54 -10.45
C LEU A 241 15.06 16.71 -11.40
N ASP A 242 13.81 17.14 -11.47
CA ASP A 242 13.37 18.29 -12.24
C ASP A 242 12.43 19.19 -11.42
N PRO A 243 12.97 20.03 -10.52
CA PRO A 243 12.17 20.97 -9.74
C PRO A 243 11.46 22.04 -10.59
N SER A 244 11.90 22.22 -11.85
CA SER A 244 11.31 23.20 -12.77
C SER A 244 10.02 22.70 -13.42
N GLY A 245 9.79 21.37 -13.41
CA GLY A 245 8.67 20.72 -14.09
C GLY A 245 8.66 20.92 -15.61
N GLN A 246 9.86 21.16 -16.22
CA GLN A 246 9.97 21.38 -17.66
C GLN A 246 10.04 20.03 -18.40
N PRO A 247 9.42 19.94 -19.57
CA PRO A 247 9.45 18.70 -20.35
C PRO A 247 10.87 18.23 -20.65
N SER A 248 11.19 16.99 -20.28
CA SER A 248 12.50 16.36 -20.50
C SER A 248 12.37 15.04 -21.28
N PRO A 249 11.85 15.07 -22.52
CA PRO A 249 11.55 13.85 -23.28
C PRO A 249 12.77 13.01 -23.65
N ASN A 250 13.95 13.62 -23.70
CA ASN A 250 15.21 12.98 -24.09
C ASN A 250 16.18 12.81 -22.92
N SER A 251 15.70 12.80 -21.69
CA SER A 251 16.52 12.67 -20.48
C SER A 251 17.16 11.30 -20.30
N GLY A 252 16.71 10.27 -21.03
CA GLY A 252 17.07 8.88 -20.79
C GLY A 252 16.32 8.27 -19.60
N LEU A 253 15.25 8.92 -19.13
CA LEU A 253 14.44 8.49 -17.99
C LEU A 253 12.96 8.48 -18.38
N GLN A 254 12.25 7.41 -18.04
CA GLN A 254 10.82 7.23 -18.32
C GLN A 254 10.16 6.41 -17.22
N PHE A 255 8.84 6.53 -17.08
CA PHE A 255 8.09 5.96 -15.96
C PHE A 255 6.83 5.22 -16.40
N VAL A 256 6.53 4.14 -15.69
CA VAL A 256 5.24 3.45 -15.72
C VAL A 256 4.76 3.30 -14.28
N LEU A 257 3.62 3.91 -13.97
CA LEU A 257 3.08 3.95 -12.62
C LEU A 257 1.70 3.29 -12.60
N VAL A 258 1.44 2.47 -11.60
CA VAL A 258 0.14 1.84 -11.45
C VAL A 258 -0.41 2.08 -10.04
N GLY A 259 -1.71 2.36 -9.93
CA GLY A 259 -2.35 2.60 -8.65
C GLY A 259 -1.69 3.73 -7.85
N ASP A 260 -1.44 4.88 -8.46
CA ASP A 260 -0.68 5.98 -7.88
C ASP A 260 -1.51 6.82 -6.89
N PRO A 261 -1.23 6.76 -5.55
CA PRO A 261 -1.95 7.56 -4.56
C PRO A 261 -1.73 9.07 -4.71
N SER A 262 -0.72 9.47 -5.47
CA SER A 262 -0.38 10.87 -5.80
C SER A 262 -0.84 11.27 -7.20
N ALA A 263 -1.67 10.48 -7.89
CA ALA A 263 -2.21 10.82 -9.20
C ALA A 263 -2.90 12.21 -9.15
N PRO A 264 -2.64 13.12 -10.14
CA PRO A 264 -3.07 14.53 -10.04
C PRO A 264 -4.58 14.70 -9.85
N ASN A 265 -5.39 13.88 -10.51
CA ASN A 265 -6.85 13.96 -10.37
C ASN A 265 -7.47 12.60 -10.04
N GLY A 266 -7.29 12.14 -8.81
CA GLY A 266 -7.81 10.87 -8.31
C GLY A 266 -7.07 10.40 -7.07
N GLY A 267 -5.77 10.63 -6.98
CA GLY A 267 -4.95 10.15 -5.87
C GLY A 267 -5.42 10.66 -4.50
N LEU A 268 -5.57 9.75 -3.55
CA LEU A 268 -5.99 10.06 -2.18
C LEU A 268 -5.06 11.09 -1.52
N LEU A 269 -3.74 10.97 -1.72
CA LEU A 269 -2.76 11.90 -1.17
C LEU A 269 -2.89 13.30 -1.80
N GLN A 270 -3.30 13.37 -3.06
CA GLN A 270 -3.57 14.63 -3.75
C GLN A 270 -4.91 15.24 -3.35
N ARG A 271 -5.96 14.43 -3.14
CA ARG A 271 -7.29 14.94 -2.73
C ARG A 271 -7.24 15.74 -1.44
N TYR A 272 -6.43 15.30 -0.48
CA TYR A 272 -6.30 15.94 0.82
C TYR A 272 -4.97 16.67 0.99
N THR A 273 -4.43 17.25 -0.10
CA THR A 273 -3.17 18.01 -0.05
C THR A 273 -3.18 19.04 1.08
N GLY A 274 -2.16 19.00 1.92
CA GLY A 274 -1.99 19.85 3.09
C GLY A 274 -2.46 19.23 4.42
N LEU A 275 -3.17 18.10 4.40
CA LEU A 275 -3.42 17.30 5.60
C LEU A 275 -2.10 16.63 6.03
N SER A 276 -1.83 16.63 7.32
CA SER A 276 -0.71 15.92 7.91
C SER A 276 -1.23 15.07 9.07
N MET A 277 -0.89 13.78 9.07
CA MET A 277 -1.24 12.83 10.13
C MET A 277 0.05 12.29 10.75
N PRO A 278 0.72 13.07 11.61
CA PRO A 278 2.06 12.78 12.09
C PRO A 278 2.14 11.52 12.94
N SER A 279 1.09 11.16 13.67
CA SER A 279 1.04 9.94 14.48
C SER A 279 1.05 8.66 13.62
N PHE A 280 0.61 8.75 12.37
CA PHE A 280 0.72 7.70 11.36
C PHE A 280 1.94 7.86 10.45
N GLY A 281 2.64 8.99 10.56
CA GLY A 281 3.73 9.32 9.66
C GLY A 281 3.26 9.50 8.21
N ILE A 282 2.05 10.02 8.01
CA ILE A 282 1.47 10.30 6.69
C ILE A 282 1.39 11.80 6.49
N GLN A 283 1.93 12.26 5.37
CA GLN A 283 1.74 13.61 4.88
C GLN A 283 1.06 13.55 3.51
N PHE A 284 -0.06 14.23 3.40
CA PHE A 284 -0.78 14.37 2.16
C PHE A 284 -0.21 15.58 1.42
N GLY A 285 0.58 15.34 0.40
CA GLY A 285 1.27 16.44 -0.26
C GLY A 285 1.70 16.11 -1.67
N GLY A 286 1.39 17.03 -2.54
CA GLY A 286 1.83 17.02 -3.91
C GLY A 286 1.11 16.01 -4.80
N SER A 287 1.27 16.22 -6.09
CA SER A 287 0.84 15.27 -7.11
C SER A 287 2.03 14.81 -7.93
N THR A 288 1.96 13.60 -8.45
CA THR A 288 2.92 13.14 -9.45
C THR A 288 3.00 14.15 -10.59
N PRO A 289 4.20 14.64 -10.97
CA PRO A 289 4.35 15.61 -12.04
C PRO A 289 3.81 15.10 -13.38
N SER A 290 3.04 15.94 -14.08
CA SER A 290 2.39 15.57 -15.35
C SER A 290 3.20 15.92 -16.59
N ASN A 291 4.35 16.56 -16.46
CA ASN A 291 5.06 17.14 -17.61
C ASN A 291 6.59 17.02 -17.57
N SER A 292 7.17 16.34 -16.58
CA SER A 292 8.64 16.28 -16.45
C SER A 292 9.28 15.22 -17.37
N TYR A 293 8.72 14.00 -17.38
CA TYR A 293 9.29 12.85 -18.08
C TYR A 293 8.23 12.05 -18.82
N PRO A 294 8.59 11.31 -19.89
CA PRO A 294 7.68 10.33 -20.51
C PRO A 294 7.15 9.37 -19.46
N THR A 295 5.82 9.38 -19.26
CA THR A 295 5.19 8.63 -18.17
C THR A 295 3.87 8.02 -18.65
N SER A 296 3.59 6.78 -18.23
CA SER A 296 2.28 6.16 -18.37
C SER A 296 1.74 5.81 -17.00
N ILE A 297 0.56 6.33 -16.64
CA ILE A 297 -0.10 6.07 -15.36
C ILE A 297 -1.36 5.27 -15.63
N TYR A 298 -1.48 4.09 -15.00
CA TYR A 298 -2.65 3.22 -15.07
C TYR A 298 -3.39 3.23 -13.74
N THR A 299 -4.68 3.50 -13.82
CA THR A 299 -5.57 3.53 -12.66
C THR A 299 -6.75 2.59 -12.91
N LEU A 300 -7.08 1.74 -11.94
CA LEU A 300 -8.32 0.97 -11.92
C LEU A 300 -9.45 1.86 -11.39
N GLU A 301 -10.58 1.86 -12.08
CA GLU A 301 -11.77 2.60 -11.64
C GLU A 301 -12.20 2.15 -10.24
N TYR A 302 -12.45 3.09 -9.35
CA TYR A 302 -12.76 2.89 -7.92
C TYR A 302 -11.61 2.36 -7.06
N ASP A 303 -10.36 2.41 -7.53
CA ASP A 303 -9.20 2.22 -6.67
C ASP A 303 -9.12 3.36 -5.66
N GLY A 304 -9.50 3.13 -4.42
CA GLY A 304 -9.61 4.20 -3.42
C GLY A 304 -8.29 4.91 -3.09
N TYR A 305 -7.13 4.31 -3.39
CA TYR A 305 -5.84 5.00 -3.25
C TYR A 305 -5.54 5.90 -4.45
N ALA A 306 -5.81 5.44 -5.67
CA ALA A 306 -5.42 6.13 -6.90
C ALA A 306 -6.59 6.85 -7.59
N ASP A 307 -7.83 6.50 -7.24
CA ASP A 307 -9.08 7.05 -7.76
C ASP A 307 -10.09 7.29 -6.63
N PHE A 308 -9.74 8.21 -5.72
CA PHE A 308 -10.61 8.63 -4.62
C PHE A 308 -11.62 9.69 -5.09
N PRO A 309 -12.86 9.69 -4.56
CA PRO A 309 -13.89 10.66 -4.92
C PRO A 309 -13.43 12.13 -4.78
N LYS A 310 -13.82 12.93 -5.76
CA LYS A 310 -13.62 14.38 -5.73
C LYS A 310 -14.57 15.07 -4.76
N TYR A 311 -15.76 14.52 -4.56
CA TYR A 311 -16.83 15.11 -3.76
C TYR A 311 -17.17 14.22 -2.55
N PRO A 312 -16.35 14.27 -1.48
CA PRO A 312 -16.47 13.34 -0.36
C PRO A 312 -17.70 13.58 0.52
N ILE A 313 -18.49 14.63 0.28
CA ILE A 313 -19.84 14.73 0.85
C ILE A 313 -20.75 13.57 0.40
N ASN A 314 -20.41 12.92 -0.70
CA ASN A 314 -21.06 11.69 -1.15
C ASN A 314 -20.45 10.48 -0.42
N PHE A 315 -20.93 10.24 0.80
CA PHE A 315 -20.50 9.10 1.63
C PHE A 315 -20.56 7.75 0.90
N LEU A 316 -21.52 7.56 -0.01
CA LEU A 316 -21.64 6.29 -0.75
C LEU A 316 -20.45 6.07 -1.70
N ALA A 317 -19.97 7.14 -2.34
CA ALA A 317 -18.77 7.09 -3.16
C ALA A 317 -17.51 6.83 -2.33
N ASP A 318 -17.40 7.47 -1.16
CA ASP A 318 -16.27 7.26 -0.25
C ASP A 318 -16.26 5.82 0.29
N LEU A 319 -17.44 5.28 0.66
CA LEU A 319 -17.57 3.90 1.10
C LEU A 319 -17.15 2.91 -0.01
N ASN A 320 -17.56 3.18 -1.25
CA ASN A 320 -17.16 2.36 -2.40
C ASN A 320 -15.63 2.41 -2.61
N ALA A 321 -15.03 3.58 -2.49
CA ALA A 321 -13.59 3.78 -2.65
C ALA A 321 -12.78 3.09 -1.54
N VAL A 322 -13.20 3.17 -0.27
CA VAL A 322 -12.47 2.50 0.82
C VAL A 322 -12.59 0.97 0.77
N ILE A 323 -13.70 0.42 0.27
CA ILE A 323 -13.77 -1.00 -0.05
C ILE A 323 -12.84 -1.32 -1.23
N GLY A 324 -12.70 -0.41 -2.18
CA GLY A 324 -11.78 -0.49 -3.31
C GLY A 324 -10.30 -0.56 -2.92
N PHE A 325 -9.91 -0.13 -1.71
CA PHE A 325 -8.54 -0.33 -1.20
C PHE A 325 -8.09 -1.80 -1.26
N GLU A 326 -9.00 -2.70 -0.94
CA GLU A 326 -8.74 -4.14 -0.95
C GLU A 326 -9.25 -4.83 -2.21
N ALA A 327 -10.46 -4.49 -2.63
CA ALA A 327 -11.15 -5.18 -3.71
C ALA A 327 -10.58 -4.84 -5.10
N VAL A 328 -9.92 -3.67 -5.25
CA VAL A 328 -9.46 -3.14 -6.53
C VAL A 328 -7.95 -2.88 -6.53
N HIS A 329 -7.42 -2.17 -5.53
CA HIS A 329 -6.02 -1.75 -5.51
C HIS A 329 -5.01 -2.89 -5.58
N GLN A 330 -5.37 -4.08 -5.11
CA GLN A 330 -4.51 -5.26 -5.11
C GLN A 330 -4.45 -5.97 -6.47
N LEU A 331 -5.26 -5.55 -7.46
CA LEU A 331 -5.44 -6.31 -8.69
C LEU A 331 -4.38 -6.06 -9.77
N TYR A 332 -3.67 -4.93 -9.77
CA TYR A 332 -2.78 -4.49 -10.85
C TYR A 332 -1.81 -5.55 -11.36
N LEU A 333 -1.26 -6.36 -10.47
CA LEU A 333 -0.28 -7.39 -10.80
C LEU A 333 -0.84 -8.81 -10.62
N THR A 334 -2.15 -8.97 -10.78
CA THR A 334 -2.85 -10.25 -10.78
C THR A 334 -3.15 -10.65 -12.23
N PRO A 335 -2.29 -11.45 -12.89
CA PRO A 335 -2.39 -11.70 -14.34
C PRO A 335 -3.61 -12.55 -14.72
N GLN A 336 -4.31 -13.15 -13.75
CA GLN A 336 -5.59 -13.84 -13.95
C GLN A 336 -6.76 -12.86 -14.12
N ILE A 337 -6.61 -11.63 -13.64
CA ILE A 337 -7.63 -10.58 -13.67
C ILE A 337 -7.21 -9.50 -14.66
N ILE A 338 -6.02 -8.93 -14.50
CA ILE A 338 -5.49 -7.93 -15.41
C ILE A 338 -4.72 -8.64 -16.52
N THR A 339 -5.36 -8.76 -17.66
CA THR A 339 -4.81 -9.39 -18.86
C THR A 339 -4.56 -8.33 -19.95
N PRO A 340 -3.76 -8.61 -20.99
CA PRO A 340 -3.67 -7.72 -22.16
C PRO A 340 -5.02 -7.38 -22.78
N ALA A 341 -5.99 -8.31 -22.74
CA ALA A 341 -7.35 -8.06 -23.20
C ALA A 341 -8.08 -7.02 -22.34
N VAL A 342 -7.97 -7.10 -21.01
CA VAL A 342 -8.49 -6.08 -20.08
C VAL A 342 -7.82 -4.73 -20.34
N LEU A 343 -6.49 -4.69 -20.45
CA LEU A 343 -5.75 -3.46 -20.71
C LEU A 343 -6.07 -2.83 -22.07
N SER A 344 -6.51 -3.61 -23.06
CA SER A 344 -6.96 -3.07 -24.36
C SER A 344 -8.25 -2.24 -24.25
N HIS A 345 -8.99 -2.35 -23.14
CA HIS A 345 -10.16 -1.54 -22.83
C HIS A 345 -9.83 -0.31 -21.98
N ALA A 346 -8.56 -0.10 -21.63
CA ALA A 346 -8.15 1.07 -20.88
C ALA A 346 -8.45 2.36 -21.67
N ILE A 347 -9.06 3.32 -20.98
CA ILE A 347 -9.50 4.59 -21.57
C ILE A 347 -8.38 5.61 -21.39
N LEU A 348 -7.88 6.18 -22.50
CA LEU A 348 -6.96 7.30 -22.46
C LEU A 348 -7.75 8.56 -22.03
N LEU A 349 -7.39 9.09 -20.85
CA LEU A 349 -8.11 10.21 -20.25
C LEU A 349 -7.73 11.56 -20.86
N PRO A 350 -8.65 12.56 -20.86
CA PRO A 350 -8.32 13.96 -21.14
C PRO A 350 -7.19 14.45 -20.23
N GLY A 351 -6.25 15.21 -20.80
CA GLY A 351 -5.03 15.64 -20.13
C GLY A 351 -3.80 14.81 -20.46
N SER A 352 -3.96 13.72 -21.22
CA SER A 352 -2.87 12.89 -21.71
C SER A 352 -2.14 13.54 -22.89
N GLU A 353 -0.89 13.15 -23.12
CA GLU A 353 -0.02 13.60 -24.23
C GLU A 353 -0.71 13.48 -25.59
N ASN A 354 -1.31 12.31 -25.85
CA ASN A 354 -1.95 12.00 -27.13
C ASN A 354 -3.19 12.83 -27.44
N LEU A 355 -3.67 13.63 -26.51
CA LEU A 355 -4.81 14.54 -26.71
C LEU A 355 -4.40 15.96 -27.07
N GLY A 356 -3.16 16.17 -27.52
CA GLY A 356 -2.64 17.46 -27.97
C GLY A 356 -2.23 18.41 -26.82
N THR A 357 -2.04 17.89 -25.63
CA THR A 357 -1.45 18.62 -24.51
C THR A 357 0.08 18.68 -24.64
N GLN A 358 0.72 19.59 -23.95
CA GLN A 358 2.18 19.62 -23.87
C GLN A 358 2.74 18.69 -22.77
N ASN A 359 1.88 17.91 -22.15
CA ASN A 359 2.26 16.95 -21.13
C ASN A 359 2.99 15.75 -21.76
N LEU A 360 3.92 15.18 -21.02
CA LEU A 360 4.61 13.93 -21.38
C LEU A 360 3.95 12.70 -20.76
N THR A 361 2.83 12.87 -20.05
CA THR A 361 2.17 11.80 -19.30
C THR A 361 0.88 11.37 -19.99
N ASN A 362 0.74 10.07 -20.19
CA ASN A 362 -0.51 9.42 -20.57
C ASN A 362 -1.21 8.82 -19.34
N TYR A 363 -2.48 9.09 -19.19
CA TYR A 363 -3.33 8.60 -18.10
C TYR A 363 -4.33 7.60 -18.64
N TYR A 364 -4.25 6.37 -18.16
CA TYR A 364 -5.11 5.26 -18.57
C TYR A 364 -6.03 4.85 -17.41
N MET A 365 -7.35 4.92 -17.63
CA MET A 365 -8.34 4.39 -16.71
C MET A 365 -8.76 3.01 -17.19
N ILE A 366 -8.61 2.01 -16.34
CA ILE A 366 -9.10 0.64 -16.60
C ILE A 366 -10.50 0.56 -15.98
N PRO A 367 -11.57 0.53 -16.80
CA PRO A 367 -12.93 0.57 -16.27
C PRO A 367 -13.29 -0.74 -15.58
N THR A 368 -14.05 -0.66 -14.50
CA THR A 368 -14.57 -1.82 -13.77
C THR A 368 -15.32 -2.78 -14.70
N SER A 369 -16.05 -2.27 -15.68
CA SER A 369 -16.78 -3.08 -16.66
C SER A 369 -15.91 -3.97 -17.55
N ALA A 370 -14.60 -3.71 -17.64
CA ALA A 370 -13.65 -4.54 -18.38
C ALA A 370 -13.10 -5.70 -17.53
N LEU A 371 -13.29 -5.68 -16.22
CA LEU A 371 -12.78 -6.70 -15.31
C LEU A 371 -13.65 -7.96 -15.34
N PRO A 372 -13.06 -9.14 -15.09
CA PRO A 372 -13.84 -10.36 -14.96
C PRO A 372 -14.69 -10.38 -13.69
N TYR A 373 -15.74 -11.16 -13.67
CA TYR A 373 -16.55 -11.44 -12.48
C TYR A 373 -15.66 -12.00 -11.34
N PRO A 374 -15.82 -11.59 -10.09
CA PRO A 374 -16.79 -10.63 -9.54
C PRO A 374 -16.34 -9.15 -9.59
N HIS A 375 -15.16 -8.86 -10.12
CA HIS A 375 -14.52 -7.53 -10.06
C HIS A 375 -15.18 -6.50 -11.01
N ASN A 376 -16.10 -6.93 -11.88
CA ASN A 376 -16.90 -6.06 -12.74
C ASN A 376 -18.11 -5.42 -12.04
N TYR A 377 -18.23 -5.63 -10.72
CA TYR A 377 -19.21 -4.94 -9.87
C TYR A 377 -18.54 -3.81 -9.07
N LEU A 378 -19.36 -2.83 -8.66
CA LEU A 378 -18.94 -1.84 -7.67
C LEU A 378 -18.32 -2.54 -6.45
N PRO A 379 -17.17 -2.10 -5.93
CA PRO A 379 -16.57 -2.68 -4.73
C PRO A 379 -17.56 -2.89 -3.58
N LEU A 380 -18.45 -1.94 -3.33
CA LEU A 380 -19.47 -2.03 -2.27
C LEU A 380 -20.51 -3.15 -2.47
N LEU A 381 -20.67 -3.65 -3.71
CA LEU A 381 -21.61 -4.76 -4.02
C LEU A 381 -20.92 -6.13 -4.00
N GLN A 382 -19.60 -6.20 -4.08
CA GLN A 382 -18.89 -7.48 -4.13
C GLN A 382 -19.20 -8.40 -2.94
N PRO A 383 -19.29 -7.91 -1.67
CA PRO A 383 -19.68 -8.77 -0.55
C PRO A 383 -21.08 -9.37 -0.69
N LEU A 384 -21.99 -8.71 -1.43
CA LEU A 384 -23.32 -9.23 -1.68
C LEU A 384 -23.29 -10.45 -2.60
N LEU A 385 -22.33 -10.52 -3.52
CA LEU A 385 -22.20 -11.62 -4.48
C LEU A 385 -21.88 -12.97 -3.80
N ASP A 386 -21.35 -12.94 -2.59
CA ASP A 386 -21.06 -14.14 -1.79
C ASP A 386 -22.32 -14.74 -1.13
N VAL A 387 -23.47 -14.05 -1.23
CA VAL A 387 -24.74 -14.55 -0.67
C VAL A 387 -25.38 -15.53 -1.67
N PRO A 388 -25.48 -16.82 -1.32
CA PRO A 388 -26.01 -17.83 -2.24
C PRO A 388 -27.42 -17.52 -2.72
N LEU A 389 -27.70 -17.79 -4.00
CA LEU A 389 -29.00 -17.72 -4.67
C LEU A 389 -29.56 -16.30 -4.89
N VAL A 390 -29.37 -15.39 -3.96
CA VAL A 390 -29.99 -14.06 -4.02
C VAL A 390 -28.97 -12.93 -4.23
N GLY A 391 -27.70 -13.19 -3.99
CA GLY A 391 -26.66 -12.16 -3.98
C GLY A 391 -26.47 -11.53 -5.37
N LYS A 392 -26.26 -12.35 -6.39
CA LYS A 392 -26.08 -11.87 -7.76
C LYS A 392 -27.34 -11.16 -8.29
N PRO A 393 -28.56 -11.75 -8.22
CA PRO A 393 -29.78 -11.04 -8.63
C PRO A 393 -29.98 -9.68 -7.96
N LEU A 394 -29.70 -9.58 -6.65
CA LEU A 394 -29.79 -8.32 -5.93
C LEU A 394 -28.69 -7.33 -6.34
N ALA A 395 -27.48 -7.82 -6.57
CA ALA A 395 -26.39 -6.98 -7.07
C ALA A 395 -26.73 -6.42 -8.46
N ASP A 396 -27.25 -7.23 -9.36
CA ASP A 396 -27.67 -6.81 -10.71
C ASP A 396 -28.83 -5.82 -10.68
N LEU A 397 -29.76 -5.98 -9.73
CA LEU A 397 -30.84 -5.02 -9.50
C LEU A 397 -30.30 -3.66 -9.08
N LEU A 398 -29.32 -3.64 -8.16
CA LEU A 398 -28.84 -2.42 -7.51
C LEU A 398 -27.72 -1.73 -8.28
N GLN A 399 -26.88 -2.47 -8.99
CA GLN A 399 -25.67 -1.98 -9.65
C GLN A 399 -25.89 -0.73 -10.50
N PRO A 400 -26.90 -0.66 -11.40
CA PRO A 400 -27.03 0.49 -12.29
C PRO A 400 -27.31 1.80 -11.55
N ASP A 401 -28.24 1.79 -10.59
CA ASP A 401 -28.58 2.99 -9.82
C ASP A 401 -27.49 3.37 -8.81
N LEU A 402 -26.90 2.38 -8.15
CA LEU A 402 -25.77 2.63 -7.25
C LEU A 402 -24.57 3.19 -8.00
N SER A 403 -24.31 2.74 -9.25
CA SER A 403 -23.27 3.31 -10.09
C SER A 403 -23.51 4.81 -10.36
N VAL A 404 -24.75 5.19 -10.68
CA VAL A 404 -25.09 6.63 -10.84
C VAL A 404 -24.80 7.42 -9.55
N LEU A 405 -25.23 6.90 -8.41
CA LEU A 405 -25.06 7.57 -7.12
C LEU A 405 -23.60 7.65 -6.70
N VAL A 406 -22.83 6.58 -6.87
CA VAL A 406 -21.38 6.56 -6.58
C VAL A 406 -20.63 7.52 -7.52
N ASN A 407 -20.95 7.50 -8.82
CA ASN A 407 -20.28 8.30 -9.82
C ASN A 407 -20.45 9.81 -9.61
N LEU A 408 -21.51 10.24 -8.93
CA LEU A 408 -21.66 11.64 -8.50
C LEU A 408 -20.51 12.08 -7.56
N GLY A 409 -19.88 11.18 -6.85
CA GLY A 409 -18.69 11.45 -6.04
C GLY A 409 -17.46 11.82 -6.89
N TYR A 410 -17.44 11.45 -8.17
CA TYR A 410 -16.31 11.70 -9.07
C TYR A 410 -16.56 12.85 -10.04
N GLY A 411 -17.80 13.03 -10.49
CA GLY A 411 -18.15 14.10 -11.44
C GLY A 411 -19.58 14.01 -11.98
N PRO A 412 -19.92 14.88 -12.95
CA PRO A 412 -21.26 14.92 -13.52
C PRO A 412 -21.49 13.90 -14.65
N ASN A 413 -20.44 13.21 -15.13
CA ASN A 413 -20.46 12.45 -16.38
C ASN A 413 -20.90 10.99 -16.21
N ASN A 414 -21.34 10.59 -15.02
CA ASN A 414 -21.71 9.21 -14.67
C ASN A 414 -20.60 8.19 -14.99
N VAL A 415 -19.39 8.52 -14.61
CA VAL A 415 -18.20 7.65 -14.64
C VAL A 415 -17.53 7.70 -13.28
N GLY A 416 -16.91 6.59 -12.88
CA GLY A 416 -16.27 6.45 -11.56
C GLY A 416 -14.87 7.09 -11.48
N TYR A 417 -14.59 8.13 -12.25
CA TYR A 417 -13.32 8.86 -12.25
C TYR A 417 -13.49 10.33 -12.62
N SER A 418 -12.51 11.14 -12.27
CA SER A 418 -12.52 12.60 -12.53
C SER A 418 -11.61 12.97 -13.70
N THR A 419 -11.98 14.02 -14.44
CA THR A 419 -11.19 14.56 -15.56
C THR A 419 -11.11 16.09 -15.49
N PRO A 420 -10.08 16.75 -16.12
CA PRO A 420 -8.93 16.17 -16.82
C PRO A 420 -7.92 15.55 -15.84
N ALA A 421 -7.20 14.50 -16.26
CA ALA A 421 -6.38 13.67 -15.37
C ALA A 421 -5.07 14.36 -14.91
N ASN A 422 -4.54 15.29 -15.70
CA ASN A 422 -3.25 15.95 -15.47
C ASN A 422 -3.29 17.17 -14.53
N ILE A 423 -4.45 17.54 -14.03
CA ILE A 423 -4.60 18.73 -13.19
C ILE A 423 -4.73 18.33 -11.72
N PRO A 424 -3.79 18.75 -10.84
CA PRO A 424 -3.90 18.54 -9.41
C PRO A 424 -5.25 19.04 -8.89
N THR A 425 -6.09 18.12 -8.42
CA THR A 425 -7.48 18.45 -8.07
C THR A 425 -7.78 18.01 -6.64
N PRO A 426 -7.86 18.93 -5.69
CA PRO A 426 -8.28 18.63 -4.32
C PRO A 426 -9.78 18.28 -4.27
N ILE A 427 -10.26 17.99 -3.06
CA ILE A 427 -11.68 17.77 -2.81
C ILE A 427 -12.53 18.98 -3.22
N GLY A 428 -13.73 18.68 -3.71
CA GLY A 428 -14.78 19.65 -4.01
C GLY A 428 -16.02 19.43 -3.15
N LEU A 429 -17.06 20.22 -3.39
CA LEU A 429 -18.30 20.15 -2.60
C LEU A 429 -19.39 19.34 -3.32
N PHE A 430 -19.72 19.71 -4.55
CA PHE A 430 -20.76 19.06 -5.34
C PHE A 430 -20.38 19.02 -6.83
N PRO A 431 -20.79 17.99 -7.57
CA PRO A 431 -20.70 17.99 -9.03
C PRO A 431 -21.72 18.97 -9.63
N ASP A 432 -21.36 19.59 -10.75
CA ASP A 432 -22.30 20.41 -11.53
C ASP A 432 -23.10 19.50 -12.47
N ILE A 433 -24.24 19.02 -12.00
CA ILE A 433 -25.15 18.16 -12.78
C ILE A 433 -26.57 18.73 -12.76
N ALA A 434 -27.21 18.80 -13.94
CA ALA A 434 -28.60 19.21 -14.02
C ALA A 434 -29.51 18.15 -13.37
N PRO A 435 -30.46 18.53 -12.50
CA PRO A 435 -31.36 17.56 -11.85
C PRO A 435 -32.12 16.67 -12.84
N ALA A 436 -32.52 17.18 -13.99
CA ALA A 436 -33.20 16.40 -15.03
C ALA A 436 -32.29 15.27 -15.60
N THR A 437 -30.98 15.54 -15.77
CA THR A 437 -30.01 14.54 -16.22
C THR A 437 -29.86 13.43 -15.19
N LEU A 438 -29.72 13.78 -13.91
CA LEU A 438 -29.64 12.81 -12.82
C LEU A 438 -30.89 11.92 -12.74
N MET A 439 -32.08 12.52 -12.79
CA MET A 439 -33.35 11.78 -12.78
C MET A 439 -33.48 10.84 -13.98
N HIS A 440 -33.03 11.24 -15.15
CA HIS A 440 -33.02 10.40 -16.34
C HIS A 440 -32.04 9.21 -16.18
N GLN A 441 -30.85 9.45 -15.62
CA GLN A 441 -29.87 8.37 -15.37
C GLN A 441 -30.41 7.35 -14.36
N LEU A 442 -31.01 7.80 -13.24
CA LEU A 442 -31.62 6.92 -12.25
C LEU A 442 -32.81 6.14 -12.80
N ALA A 443 -33.68 6.77 -13.59
CA ALA A 443 -34.79 6.06 -14.22
C ALA A 443 -34.32 4.98 -15.22
N GLY A 444 -33.23 5.27 -15.94
CA GLY A 444 -32.56 4.31 -16.81
C GLY A 444 -31.92 3.15 -16.04
N GLY A 445 -31.27 3.47 -14.95
CA GLY A 445 -30.63 2.49 -14.06
C GLY A 445 -31.66 1.55 -13.44
N ALA A 446 -32.76 2.08 -12.89
CA ALA A 446 -33.84 1.29 -12.31
C ALA A 446 -34.45 0.32 -13.34
N ALA A 447 -34.69 0.76 -14.58
CA ALA A 447 -35.19 -0.10 -15.65
C ALA A 447 -34.17 -1.21 -16.03
N GLN A 448 -32.90 -0.88 -16.12
CA GLN A 448 -31.83 -1.83 -16.41
C GLN A 448 -31.68 -2.87 -15.29
N GLY A 449 -31.62 -2.43 -14.04
CA GLY A 449 -31.48 -3.31 -12.87
C GLY A 449 -32.68 -4.25 -12.72
N TRP A 450 -33.89 -3.74 -12.94
CA TRP A 450 -35.08 -4.58 -12.91
C TRP A 450 -35.07 -5.68 -13.98
N ASN A 451 -34.66 -5.33 -15.22
CA ASN A 451 -34.57 -6.31 -16.31
C ASN A 451 -33.51 -7.38 -16.03
N ALA A 452 -32.37 -6.99 -15.48
CA ALA A 452 -31.31 -7.92 -15.09
C ALA A 452 -31.78 -8.87 -13.97
N PHE A 453 -32.38 -8.33 -12.91
CA PHE A 453 -32.97 -9.11 -11.82
C PHE A 453 -33.99 -10.14 -12.31
N VAL A 454 -34.94 -9.72 -13.15
CA VAL A 454 -35.96 -10.65 -13.72
C VAL A 454 -35.29 -11.72 -14.56
N GLY A 455 -34.29 -11.36 -15.36
CA GLY A 455 -33.49 -12.31 -16.13
C GLY A 455 -32.79 -13.37 -15.27
N ASP A 456 -32.15 -12.95 -14.21
CA ASP A 456 -31.47 -13.86 -13.25
C ASP A 456 -32.47 -14.82 -12.59
N ILE A 457 -33.60 -14.31 -12.10
CA ILE A 457 -34.64 -15.15 -11.48
C ILE A 457 -35.20 -16.17 -12.49
N GLN A 458 -35.38 -15.79 -13.74
CA GLN A 458 -35.85 -16.71 -14.78
C GLN A 458 -34.83 -17.80 -15.11
N HIS A 459 -33.53 -17.49 -15.06
CA HIS A 459 -32.48 -18.46 -15.34
C HIS A 459 -32.18 -19.37 -14.13
N GLU A 460 -32.27 -18.88 -12.92
CA GLU A 460 -32.01 -19.69 -11.70
C GLU A 460 -33.24 -20.54 -11.30
N VAL A 461 -34.45 -20.11 -11.64
CA VAL A 461 -35.73 -20.84 -11.39
C VAL A 461 -36.11 -21.74 -12.55
N ALA A 462 -35.35 -21.84 -13.64
CA ALA A 462 -35.53 -22.94 -14.60
C ALA A 462 -35.47 -24.27 -13.83
N PRO A 463 -36.43 -25.21 -14.05
CA PRO A 463 -36.77 -26.22 -13.07
C PRO A 463 -35.56 -27.06 -12.67
N MET A 464 -34.99 -26.78 -11.52
CA MET A 464 -34.27 -27.80 -10.78
C MET A 464 -35.28 -28.90 -10.49
N PRO A 465 -35.08 -30.13 -10.93
CA PRO A 465 -35.85 -31.24 -10.40
C PRO A 465 -35.52 -31.28 -8.90
N ILE A 466 -36.47 -30.85 -8.06
CA ILE A 466 -36.42 -31.05 -6.63
C ILE A 466 -36.51 -32.56 -6.40
N THR A 467 -35.46 -33.26 -6.70
CA THR A 467 -35.25 -34.60 -6.19
C THR A 467 -34.77 -34.41 -4.75
N GLY A 468 -35.55 -34.94 -3.82
CA GLY A 468 -35.34 -34.83 -2.37
C GLY A 468 -33.99 -35.34 -1.85
N SER A 469 -33.00 -35.52 -2.72
CA SER A 469 -31.64 -35.96 -2.40
C SER A 469 -30.65 -34.80 -2.20
N ALA A 470 -30.97 -33.55 -2.60
CA ALA A 470 -30.02 -32.45 -2.52
C ALA A 470 -29.86 -31.87 -1.11
N ILE A 471 -30.88 -32.03 -0.24
CA ILE A 471 -30.79 -31.60 1.17
C ILE A 471 -29.98 -32.60 2.02
N ALA A 472 -29.83 -33.83 1.55
CA ALA A 472 -29.09 -34.89 2.30
C ALA A 472 -27.57 -34.84 2.07
N GLN A 473 -27.04 -33.95 1.25
CA GLN A 473 -25.61 -33.84 0.92
C GLN A 473 -24.92 -32.56 1.42
N LEU A 474 -25.57 -31.78 2.29
CA LEU A 474 -24.82 -30.81 3.08
C LEU A 474 -23.89 -31.59 4.01
N PRO A 475 -22.57 -31.40 3.99
CA PRO A 475 -21.67 -32.02 4.94
C PRO A 475 -21.91 -31.39 6.31
N LEU A 476 -22.92 -31.87 7.00
CA LEU A 476 -23.05 -31.61 8.44
C LEU A 476 -21.87 -32.35 9.11
N PRO A 477 -21.10 -31.69 9.97
CA PRO A 477 -20.07 -32.36 10.73
C PRO A 477 -20.71 -33.54 11.48
N ASN A 478 -20.23 -34.74 11.20
CA ASN A 478 -20.72 -35.94 11.83
C ASN A 478 -20.17 -36.00 13.27
N PHE A 479 -20.94 -35.53 14.23
CA PHE A 479 -20.65 -35.60 15.67
C PHE A 479 -20.85 -37.00 16.27
N ALA A 480 -21.07 -38.04 15.45
CA ALA A 480 -21.39 -39.39 15.89
C ALA A 480 -20.18 -40.34 16.02
N HIS A 481 -18.95 -39.82 15.98
CA HIS A 481 -17.82 -40.66 16.41
C HIS A 481 -17.68 -40.54 17.92
N GLY A 482 -18.12 -41.61 18.60
CA GLY A 482 -17.95 -41.79 20.05
C GLY A 482 -16.48 -41.57 20.44
N TRP A 483 -16.27 -40.86 21.52
CA TRP A 483 -14.98 -40.63 22.13
C TRP A 483 -14.43 -41.98 22.58
N ASP A 484 -13.43 -42.50 21.87
CA ASP A 484 -12.72 -43.69 22.28
C ASP A 484 -11.69 -43.26 23.34
N ALA A 485 -12.05 -43.50 24.60
CA ALA A 485 -11.25 -43.10 25.77
C ALA A 485 -9.86 -43.80 25.82
N ALA A 486 -9.61 -44.75 24.91
CA ALA A 486 -8.35 -45.51 24.85
C ALA A 486 -7.24 -44.82 24.03
N SER A 487 -7.52 -43.71 23.35
CA SER A 487 -6.57 -43.00 22.50
C SER A 487 -6.16 -41.62 23.02
N LEU A 488 -6.38 -41.34 24.31
CA LEU A 488 -5.85 -40.09 24.90
C LEU A 488 -4.32 -40.20 24.92
N PRO A 489 -3.59 -39.30 24.20
CA PRO A 489 -2.15 -39.24 24.34
C PRO A 489 -1.80 -38.99 25.81
N SER A 490 -0.74 -39.55 26.30
CA SER A 490 -0.26 -39.34 27.67
C SER A 490 -0.18 -37.87 27.95
N PHE A 491 -1.04 -37.41 28.87
CA PHE A 491 -1.11 -35.98 29.23
C PHE A 491 0.16 -35.61 29.99
N ASP A 492 1.09 -34.93 29.29
CA ASP A 492 2.18 -34.22 29.95
C ASP A 492 1.68 -32.82 30.31
N PRO A 493 1.46 -32.51 31.59
CA PRO A 493 0.86 -31.23 31.99
C PRO A 493 1.73 -30.03 31.67
N LEU A 494 3.05 -30.17 31.66
CA LEU A 494 3.96 -29.02 31.53
C LEU A 494 3.96 -28.39 30.13
N PRO A 495 4.13 -29.14 29.03
CA PRO A 495 4.02 -28.59 27.67
C PRO A 495 2.61 -28.06 27.36
N THR A 496 1.57 -28.72 27.89
CA THR A 496 0.18 -28.29 27.67
C THR A 496 -0.11 -26.95 28.36
N VAL A 497 0.29 -26.78 29.62
CA VAL A 497 0.12 -25.53 30.38
C VAL A 497 0.95 -24.41 29.71
N THR A 498 2.16 -24.70 29.24
CA THR A 498 2.99 -23.72 28.54
C THR A 498 2.36 -23.32 27.21
N ARG A 499 1.79 -24.26 26.46
CA ARG A 499 1.06 -23.98 25.21
C ARG A 499 -0.16 -23.10 25.48
N ILE A 500 -0.98 -23.43 26.46
CA ILE A 500 -2.15 -22.62 26.87
C ILE A 500 -1.70 -21.21 27.28
N ALA A 501 -0.68 -21.10 28.11
CA ALA A 501 -0.17 -19.81 28.58
C ALA A 501 0.36 -18.94 27.41
N ASN A 502 1.13 -19.52 26.49
CA ASN A 502 1.62 -18.82 25.31
C ASN A 502 0.47 -18.39 24.39
N THR A 503 -0.51 -19.23 24.17
CA THR A 503 -1.69 -18.90 23.34
C THR A 503 -2.53 -17.80 23.97
N LEU A 504 -2.78 -17.84 25.26
CA LEU A 504 -3.49 -16.77 25.98
C LEU A 504 -2.69 -15.46 25.97
N SER A 505 -1.37 -15.54 26.11
CA SER A 505 -0.49 -14.37 25.98
C SER A 505 -0.56 -13.78 24.57
N THR A 506 -0.48 -14.61 23.53
CA THR A 506 -0.61 -14.17 22.15
C THR A 506 -1.98 -13.57 21.87
N ALA A 507 -3.06 -14.23 22.31
CA ALA A 507 -4.42 -13.75 22.14
C ALA A 507 -4.65 -12.41 22.88
N SER A 508 -4.16 -12.28 24.11
CA SER A 508 -4.28 -11.03 24.88
C SER A 508 -3.46 -9.90 24.25
N THR A 509 -2.26 -10.19 23.75
CA THR A 509 -1.44 -9.22 23.03
C THR A 509 -2.17 -8.76 21.75
N SER A 510 -2.73 -9.68 20.99
CA SER A 510 -3.51 -9.34 19.80
C SER A 510 -4.72 -8.45 20.10
N LEU A 511 -5.39 -8.65 21.23
CA LEU A 511 -6.51 -7.81 21.64
C LEU A 511 -6.11 -6.42 22.14
N LEU A 512 -4.92 -6.29 22.77
CA LEU A 512 -4.41 -5.02 23.29
C LEU A 512 -3.68 -4.21 22.21
N TYR A 513 -3.17 -4.88 21.19
CA TYR A 513 -2.36 -4.30 20.12
C TYR A 513 -3.03 -3.14 19.36
N PRO A 514 -4.36 -3.16 19.07
CA PRO A 514 -5.05 -2.07 18.38
C PRO A 514 -5.07 -0.74 19.13
N VAL A 515 -4.83 -0.75 20.46
CA VAL A 515 -5.02 0.43 21.30
C VAL A 515 -4.12 1.60 20.86
N LEU A 516 -2.83 1.34 20.58
CA LEU A 516 -1.90 2.40 20.18
C LEU A 516 -2.20 2.98 18.79
N PRO A 517 -2.40 2.18 17.73
CA PRO A 517 -2.78 2.71 16.43
C PRO A 517 -4.10 3.48 16.45
N ILE A 518 -5.10 2.98 17.19
CA ILE A 518 -6.39 3.67 17.31
C ILE A 518 -6.24 4.97 18.12
N ALA A 519 -5.44 4.99 19.17
CA ALA A 519 -5.12 6.21 19.91
C ALA A 519 -4.35 7.22 19.04
N ALA A 520 -3.42 6.76 18.20
CA ALA A 520 -2.71 7.58 17.24
C ALA A 520 -3.68 8.19 16.20
N LEU A 521 -4.58 7.37 15.63
CA LEU A 521 -5.62 7.84 14.72
C LEU A 521 -6.52 8.88 15.39
N ALA A 522 -7.00 8.60 16.61
CA ALA A 522 -7.82 9.55 17.37
C ALA A 522 -7.07 10.86 17.66
N SER A 523 -5.78 10.80 17.99
CA SER A 523 -4.95 11.99 18.19
C SER A 523 -4.88 12.85 16.93
N ASP A 524 -4.61 12.24 15.76
CA ASP A 524 -4.56 12.97 14.50
C ASP A 524 -5.92 13.54 14.10
N LEU A 525 -7.02 12.78 14.29
CA LEU A 525 -8.39 13.28 14.06
C LEU A 525 -8.74 14.47 14.95
N LEU A 526 -8.24 14.51 16.19
CA LEU A 526 -8.55 15.59 17.13
C LEU A 526 -7.61 16.80 16.99
N THR A 527 -6.47 16.68 16.35
CA THR A 527 -5.46 17.75 16.26
C THR A 527 -5.21 18.19 14.82
N ALA A 528 -4.87 17.26 13.94
CA ALA A 528 -4.48 17.56 12.57
C ALA A 528 -5.68 17.92 11.68
N VAL A 529 -6.81 17.21 11.83
CA VAL A 529 -8.01 17.47 11.02
C VAL A 529 -8.62 18.84 11.31
N PRO A 530 -8.80 19.30 12.57
CA PRO A 530 -9.24 20.66 12.83
C PRO A 530 -8.31 21.73 12.26
N ALA A 531 -6.99 21.52 12.29
CA ALA A 531 -6.03 22.45 11.69
C ALA A 531 -6.17 22.50 10.16
N TYR A 532 -6.33 21.34 9.52
CA TYR A 532 -6.62 21.25 8.08
C TYR A 532 -7.92 21.93 7.71
N ASN A 533 -9.00 21.70 8.47
CA ASN A 533 -10.31 22.34 8.28
C ASN A 533 -10.26 23.86 8.41
N LEU A 534 -9.48 24.36 9.37
CA LEU A 534 -9.24 25.80 9.49
C LEU A 534 -8.54 26.35 8.24
N GLY A 535 -7.57 25.60 7.70
CA GLY A 535 -6.90 25.93 6.43
C GLY A 535 -7.89 26.01 5.26
N LEU A 536 -8.77 25.02 5.12
CA LEU A 536 -9.82 25.00 4.09
C LEU A 536 -10.80 26.16 4.26
N PHE A 537 -11.22 26.46 5.49
CA PHE A 537 -12.09 27.59 5.80
C PHE A 537 -11.43 28.92 5.37
N MET A 538 -10.20 29.15 5.78
CA MET A 538 -9.46 30.37 5.50
C MET A 538 -9.19 30.57 4.00
N ALA A 539 -8.85 29.48 3.30
CA ALA A 539 -8.62 29.52 1.85
C ALA A 539 -9.89 29.87 1.04
N ASN A 540 -11.08 29.63 1.61
CA ASN A 540 -12.36 29.85 0.95
C ASN A 540 -13.20 30.97 1.59
N ILE A 541 -12.62 31.80 2.44
CA ILE A 541 -13.36 32.82 3.22
C ILE A 541 -14.14 33.80 2.36
N SER A 542 -13.72 34.02 1.12
CA SER A 542 -14.44 34.88 0.15
C SER A 542 -15.72 34.24 -0.39
N ASN A 543 -15.91 32.93 -0.23
CA ASN A 543 -17.11 32.19 -0.63
C ASN A 543 -17.71 31.49 0.61
N PRO A 544 -18.69 32.11 1.30
CA PRO A 544 -19.20 31.58 2.57
C PRO A 544 -19.73 30.15 2.52
N LEU A 545 -20.33 29.74 1.40
CA LEU A 545 -20.80 28.37 1.22
C LEU A 545 -19.63 27.38 1.25
N TYR A 546 -18.58 27.65 0.46
CA TYR A 546 -17.41 26.78 0.42
C TYR A 546 -16.61 26.83 1.71
N ALA A 547 -16.47 28.00 2.32
CA ALA A 547 -15.76 28.16 3.59
C ALA A 547 -16.36 27.27 4.71
N LEU A 548 -17.69 27.19 4.77
CA LEU A 548 -18.37 26.40 5.81
C LEU A 548 -18.56 24.92 5.42
N ALA A 549 -18.85 24.63 4.16
CA ALA A 549 -19.24 23.30 3.74
C ALA A 549 -18.05 22.40 3.33
N LEU A 550 -16.94 22.98 2.84
CA LEU A 550 -15.78 22.20 2.41
C LEU A 550 -15.07 21.47 3.57
N PRO A 551 -14.88 22.09 4.76
CA PRO A 551 -14.44 21.34 5.95
C PRO A 551 -15.34 20.15 6.30
N VAL A 552 -16.67 20.33 6.21
CA VAL A 552 -17.62 19.23 6.48
C VAL A 552 -17.47 18.11 5.45
N ALA A 553 -17.32 18.46 4.17
CA ALA A 553 -17.08 17.46 3.12
C ALA A 553 -15.75 16.71 3.35
N ALA A 554 -14.70 17.43 3.76
CA ALA A 554 -13.42 16.82 4.15
C ALA A 554 -13.59 15.85 5.31
N ASP A 555 -14.32 16.24 6.34
CA ASP A 555 -14.57 15.39 7.53
C ASP A 555 -15.31 14.10 7.16
N VAL A 556 -16.26 14.13 6.23
CA VAL A 556 -16.97 12.92 5.76
C VAL A 556 -15.98 11.94 5.14
N GLY A 557 -15.15 12.38 4.20
CA GLY A 557 -14.18 11.50 3.55
C GLY A 557 -13.09 11.01 4.50
N ILE A 558 -12.52 11.92 5.33
CA ILE A 558 -11.50 11.55 6.33
C ILE A 558 -12.08 10.56 7.34
N ALA A 559 -13.30 10.78 7.84
CA ALA A 559 -13.95 9.87 8.77
C ALA A 559 -14.25 8.51 8.15
N THR A 560 -14.60 8.44 6.87
CA THR A 560 -14.83 7.19 6.14
C THR A 560 -13.53 6.38 6.03
N VAL A 561 -12.43 7.02 5.62
CA VAL A 561 -11.11 6.38 5.55
C VAL A 561 -10.63 5.97 6.94
N ALA A 562 -10.74 6.84 7.94
CA ALA A 562 -10.34 6.55 9.32
C ALA A 562 -11.16 5.41 9.94
N GLY A 563 -12.46 5.39 9.68
CA GLY A 563 -13.36 4.31 10.12
C GLY A 563 -12.99 2.96 9.49
N TYR A 564 -12.65 2.95 8.21
CA TYR A 564 -12.13 1.76 7.53
C TYR A 564 -10.82 1.29 8.18
N VAL A 565 -9.84 2.17 8.34
CA VAL A 565 -8.54 1.85 8.95
C VAL A 565 -8.72 1.30 10.36
N ALA A 566 -9.54 1.94 11.19
CA ALA A 566 -9.83 1.47 12.55
C ALA A 566 -10.50 0.08 12.55
N THR A 567 -11.47 -0.14 11.67
CA THR A 567 -12.17 -1.43 11.53
C THR A 567 -11.20 -2.52 11.07
N ALA A 568 -10.36 -2.23 10.10
CA ALA A 568 -9.36 -3.15 9.59
C ALA A 568 -8.36 -3.56 10.69
N ILE A 569 -7.85 -2.60 11.47
CA ILE A 569 -6.97 -2.85 12.62
C ILE A 569 -7.66 -3.75 13.66
N LEU A 570 -8.90 -3.45 14.01
CA LEU A 570 -9.66 -4.23 15.00
C LEU A 570 -9.95 -5.65 14.51
N LEU A 571 -10.43 -5.80 13.28
CA LEU A 571 -10.80 -7.09 12.71
C LEU A 571 -9.58 -8.02 12.57
N GLN A 572 -8.47 -7.51 12.09
CA GLN A 572 -7.24 -8.29 11.94
C GLN A 572 -6.73 -8.81 13.29
N ASN A 573 -6.72 -7.96 14.30
CA ASN A 573 -6.26 -8.34 15.62
C ASN A 573 -7.24 -9.31 16.33
N TRP A 574 -8.55 -9.12 16.12
CA TRP A 574 -9.57 -10.04 16.60
C TRP A 574 -9.45 -11.42 15.96
N LEU A 575 -9.28 -11.49 14.63
CA LEU A 575 -9.03 -12.75 13.92
C LEU A 575 -7.75 -13.44 14.39
N GLY A 576 -6.68 -12.69 14.63
CA GLY A 576 -5.43 -13.19 15.21
C GLY A 576 -5.63 -13.79 16.60
N ALA A 577 -6.43 -13.15 17.45
CA ALA A 577 -6.78 -13.68 18.77
C ALA A 577 -7.62 -14.96 18.67
N VAL A 578 -8.63 -14.99 17.80
CA VAL A 578 -9.50 -16.17 17.58
C VAL A 578 -8.69 -17.34 17.03
N THR A 579 -7.87 -17.14 16.02
CA THR A 579 -7.03 -18.21 15.45
C THR A 579 -6.04 -18.75 16.46
N SER A 580 -5.46 -17.90 17.31
CA SER A 580 -4.58 -18.31 18.40
C SER A 580 -5.34 -19.19 19.40
N VAL A 581 -6.55 -18.83 19.80
CA VAL A 581 -7.36 -19.64 20.72
C VAL A 581 -7.80 -20.95 20.07
N LEU A 582 -8.22 -20.95 18.80
CA LEU A 582 -8.62 -22.15 18.08
C LEU A 582 -7.46 -23.16 17.93
N SER A 583 -6.20 -22.69 17.86
CA SER A 583 -5.02 -23.56 17.83
C SER A 583 -4.79 -24.35 19.12
N LEU A 584 -5.51 -24.04 20.21
CA LEU A 584 -5.52 -24.84 21.44
C LEU A 584 -6.39 -26.10 21.32
N VAL A 585 -7.41 -26.03 20.45
CA VAL A 585 -8.43 -27.09 20.32
C VAL A 585 -8.07 -28.04 19.15
N ALA A 586 -7.26 -27.57 18.21
CA ALA A 586 -6.70 -28.36 17.12
C ALA A 586 -5.41 -29.08 17.58
#